data_21c8bbcac6951809b8ccbbc52a89ea97
#
_entry.id   21c8bbcac6951809b8ccbbc52a89ea97
#
_cell.length_a   1.000
_cell.length_b   1.000
_cell.length_c   1.000
_cell.angle_alpha   90.00
_cell.angle_beta   90.00
_cell.angle_gamma   90.00
#
_symmetry.space_group_name_H-M   'P 1'
#
loop_
_entity.id
_entity.type
_entity.pdbx_description
1 polymer ?
#
loop_
_entity_poly.entity_id
_entity_poly.type
_entity_poly.pdbx_seq_one_letter_code
_entity_poly.pdbx_strand_id
1 'polypeptide(L)'
;MNRDQLLVLRKELEQQYADIKAQGLALDMSRGKPAADQLDLSMDMMDVLGSNTDLKCETGVDCRNYGVIDGIPEAKRLLGEISEVDPEHIIIYGNSSLNVMFDTVARSFTHGVMGNTPWCKLDKVKFLCPVPGYDRHFKVTEFFGIEMINVPMSPEGPDMDMVEKLVSEDPAIKGIWCVPKYSNPQGYTYSEETVKRFARLKPAAPDFRIYWDNAYSVHHLYDDEKDQDFLLEILD
;
A
#
# COMPACT_ATOMS: atom_id res chain seq x y z
N MET A 1 26.88 -0.81 -29.21
CA MET A 1 28.25 -1.35 -28.93
C MET A 1 28.57 -2.39 -29.97
N ASN A 2 29.80 -2.38 -30.47
CA ASN A 2 30.30 -3.42 -31.35
C ASN A 2 30.81 -4.63 -30.56
N ARG A 3 31.22 -5.72 -31.28
CA ARG A 3 31.65 -6.97 -30.63
C ARG A 3 32.86 -6.76 -29.70
N ASP A 4 33.81 -5.93 -30.11
CA ASP A 4 35.04 -5.71 -29.31
C ASP A 4 34.77 -4.91 -28.06
N GLN A 5 33.89 -3.90 -28.13
CA GLN A 5 33.42 -3.15 -26.98
C GLN A 5 32.65 -4.05 -25.97
N LEU A 6 31.85 -4.99 -26.45
CA LEU A 6 31.16 -5.96 -25.60
C LEU A 6 32.12 -6.92 -24.90
N LEU A 7 33.21 -7.34 -25.60
CA LEU A 7 34.25 -8.22 -25.02
C LEU A 7 35.04 -7.49 -23.95
N VAL A 8 35.36 -6.20 -24.12
CA VAL A 8 36.00 -5.39 -23.08
C VAL A 8 35.10 -5.23 -21.88
N LEU A 9 33.85 -4.80 -22.10
CA LEU A 9 32.86 -4.64 -20.99
C LEU A 9 32.64 -5.96 -20.23
N ARG A 10 32.57 -7.08 -20.94
CA ARG A 10 32.46 -8.38 -20.28
C ARG A 10 33.62 -8.67 -19.34
N LYS A 11 34.85 -8.43 -19.77
CA LYS A 11 36.03 -8.63 -18.90
C LYS A 11 36.01 -7.73 -17.67
N GLU A 12 35.61 -6.48 -17.84
CA GLU A 12 35.48 -5.53 -16.72
C GLU A 12 34.45 -6.00 -15.71
N LEU A 13 33.28 -6.44 -16.17
CA LEU A 13 32.22 -6.97 -15.31
C LEU A 13 32.60 -8.30 -14.63
N GLU A 14 33.30 -9.19 -15.35
CA GLU A 14 33.83 -10.43 -14.76
C GLU A 14 34.84 -10.14 -13.64
N GLN A 15 35.70 -9.10 -13.81
CA GLN A 15 36.64 -8.68 -12.77
C GLN A 15 35.89 -8.07 -11.58
N GLN A 16 34.99 -7.15 -11.79
CA GLN A 16 34.18 -6.54 -10.71
C GLN A 16 33.41 -7.61 -9.93
N TYR A 17 32.84 -8.59 -10.61
CA TYR A 17 32.16 -9.71 -9.96
C TYR A 17 33.12 -10.54 -9.08
N ALA A 18 34.31 -10.82 -9.60
CA ALA A 18 35.33 -11.56 -8.86
C ALA A 18 35.81 -10.79 -7.62
N ASP A 19 35.99 -9.48 -7.73
CA ASP A 19 36.41 -8.61 -6.64
C ASP A 19 35.33 -8.53 -5.51
N ILE A 20 34.06 -8.41 -5.88
CA ILE A 20 32.95 -8.45 -4.92
C ILE A 20 32.89 -9.82 -4.24
N LYS A 21 32.99 -10.90 -5.02
CA LYS A 21 32.97 -12.27 -4.50
C LYS A 21 34.12 -12.52 -3.52
N ALA A 22 35.31 -11.96 -3.78
CA ALA A 22 36.47 -12.09 -2.91
C ALA A 22 36.32 -11.41 -1.55
N GLN A 23 35.37 -10.48 -1.42
CA GLN A 23 35.08 -9.81 -0.14
C GLN A 23 34.37 -10.75 0.86
N GLY A 24 33.85 -11.90 0.42
CA GLY A 24 33.22 -12.89 1.28
C GLY A 24 31.93 -12.39 1.96
N LEU A 25 31.22 -11.47 1.33
CA LEU A 25 30.00 -10.88 1.88
C LEU A 25 28.92 -11.95 2.07
N ALA A 26 28.32 -11.97 3.26
CA ALA A 26 27.18 -12.81 3.61
C ALA A 26 25.91 -11.95 3.75
N LEU A 27 25.41 -11.45 2.63
CA LEU A 27 24.24 -10.57 2.57
C LEU A 27 22.97 -11.38 2.27
N ASP A 28 21.93 -11.16 3.08
CA ASP A 28 20.59 -11.70 2.81
C ASP A 28 19.74 -10.61 2.14
N MET A 29 19.44 -10.82 0.87
CA MET A 29 18.59 -9.93 0.07
C MET A 29 17.17 -10.52 -0.14
N SER A 30 16.84 -11.59 0.55
CA SER A 30 15.55 -12.27 0.36
C SER A 30 14.36 -11.46 0.91
N ARG A 31 14.63 -10.58 1.87
CA ARG A 31 13.62 -9.68 2.46
C ARG A 31 14.25 -8.36 2.92
N GLY A 32 13.58 -7.25 2.61
CA GLY A 32 13.87 -5.95 3.25
C GLY A 32 13.43 -6.00 4.71
N LYS A 33 14.37 -5.85 5.63
CA LYS A 33 14.13 -5.76 7.08
C LYS A 33 14.94 -4.60 7.62
N PRO A 34 14.39 -3.80 8.57
CA PRO A 34 15.19 -2.81 9.28
C PRO A 34 16.37 -3.46 9.99
N ALA A 35 17.51 -2.81 9.98
CA ALA A 35 18.67 -3.21 10.77
C ALA A 35 18.43 -2.96 12.27
N ALA A 36 19.23 -3.56 13.14
CA ALA A 36 19.05 -3.45 14.58
C ALA A 36 19.10 -2.00 15.08
N ASP A 37 20.04 -1.21 14.58
CA ASP A 37 20.20 0.21 14.88
C ASP A 37 19.00 1.06 14.45
N GLN A 38 18.33 0.70 13.36
CA GLN A 38 17.08 1.32 12.95
C GLN A 38 15.92 0.98 13.90
N LEU A 39 15.86 -0.26 14.40
CA LEU A 39 14.86 -0.69 15.38
C LEU A 39 15.08 -0.02 16.74
N ASP A 40 16.34 0.18 17.13
CA ASP A 40 16.70 0.82 18.39
C ASP A 40 16.23 2.28 18.48
N LEU A 41 16.01 2.97 17.35
CA LEU A 41 15.47 4.34 17.32
C LEU A 41 14.14 4.51 18.04
N SER A 42 13.34 3.45 18.10
CA SER A 42 12.00 3.48 18.73
C SER A 42 11.97 2.84 20.11
N MET A 43 13.09 2.36 20.65
CA MET A 43 13.11 1.60 21.91
C MET A 43 12.65 2.42 23.12
N ASP A 44 12.94 3.72 23.15
CA ASP A 44 12.51 4.62 24.24
C ASP A 44 10.97 4.65 24.40
N MET A 45 10.24 4.29 23.36
CA MET A 45 8.77 4.18 23.46
C MET A 45 8.32 3.10 24.47
N MET A 46 9.13 2.10 24.73
CA MET A 46 8.82 1.03 25.68
C MET A 46 8.82 1.53 27.13
N ASP A 47 9.56 2.60 27.41
CA ASP A 47 9.70 3.16 28.77
C ASP A 47 8.61 4.20 29.08
N VAL A 48 7.79 4.59 28.12
CA VAL A 48 6.69 5.54 28.30
C VAL A 48 5.56 4.94 29.15
N LEU A 49 5.35 3.62 29.06
CA LEU A 49 4.29 2.93 29.75
C LEU A 49 4.82 2.19 30.98
N GLY A 50 4.51 2.69 32.16
CA GLY A 50 4.87 2.08 33.43
C GLY A 50 3.69 1.95 34.39
N SER A 51 3.93 1.36 35.55
CA SER A 51 2.88 1.15 36.57
C SER A 51 2.25 2.44 37.11
N ASN A 52 2.94 3.58 36.93
CA ASN A 52 2.50 4.91 37.39
C ASN A 52 1.97 5.80 36.25
N THR A 53 1.95 5.30 35.02
CA THR A 53 1.45 6.05 33.86
C THR A 53 -0.07 6.16 33.93
N ASP A 54 -0.61 7.36 33.66
CA ASP A 54 -2.05 7.49 33.42
C ASP A 54 -2.39 6.84 32.06
N LEU A 55 -3.21 5.81 32.12
CA LEU A 55 -3.60 5.01 30.96
C LEU A 55 -5.00 5.36 30.46
N LYS A 56 -5.52 6.55 30.80
CA LYS A 56 -6.77 7.05 30.28
C LYS A 56 -6.52 7.98 29.11
N CYS A 57 -7.33 7.83 28.07
CA CYS A 57 -7.37 8.81 26.99
C CYS A 57 -8.11 10.09 27.43
N GLU A 58 -8.06 11.14 26.60
CA GLU A 58 -8.69 12.44 26.88
C GLU A 58 -10.20 12.37 27.17
N THR A 59 -10.89 11.36 26.62
CA THR A 59 -12.32 11.12 26.90
C THR A 59 -12.56 10.37 28.22
N GLY A 60 -11.49 10.05 28.96
CA GLY A 60 -11.55 9.32 30.22
C GLY A 60 -11.68 7.80 30.10
N VAL A 61 -11.63 7.26 28.89
CA VAL A 61 -11.63 5.80 28.66
C VAL A 61 -10.29 5.22 29.09
N ASP A 62 -10.33 4.17 29.89
CA ASP A 62 -9.15 3.41 30.29
C ASP A 62 -8.68 2.52 29.13
N CYS A 63 -7.51 2.82 28.57
CA CYS A 63 -6.96 2.12 27.41
C CYS A 63 -6.62 0.63 27.67
N ARG A 64 -6.68 0.17 28.92
CA ARG A 64 -6.55 -1.25 29.26
C ARG A 64 -7.86 -2.03 29.06
N ASN A 65 -8.97 -1.32 28.82
CA ASN A 65 -10.29 -1.91 28.68
C ASN A 65 -10.71 -1.92 27.18
N TYR A 66 -11.78 -2.63 26.88
CA TYR A 66 -12.40 -2.67 25.57
C TYR A 66 -13.53 -1.63 25.42
N GLY A 67 -14.05 -1.44 24.21
CA GLY A 67 -15.23 -0.61 23.95
C GLY A 67 -14.98 0.57 23.02
N VAL A 68 -13.73 0.82 22.62
CA VAL A 68 -13.41 1.77 21.54
C VAL A 68 -13.23 0.98 20.25
N ILE A 69 -14.06 1.28 19.24
CA ILE A 69 -14.16 0.44 18.03
C ILE A 69 -13.16 0.87 16.97
N ASP A 70 -12.87 2.18 16.87
CA ASP A 70 -12.16 2.78 15.75
C ASP A 70 -10.86 3.53 16.15
N GLY A 71 -10.51 3.48 17.44
CA GLY A 71 -9.30 4.11 17.98
C GLY A 71 -9.60 5.26 18.94
N ILE A 72 -8.64 5.55 19.83
CA ILE A 72 -8.74 6.70 20.74
C ILE A 72 -8.49 8.00 19.99
N PRO A 73 -9.09 9.14 20.41
CA PRO A 73 -8.99 10.41 19.69
C PRO A 73 -7.55 10.87 19.44
N GLU A 74 -6.66 10.69 20.42
CA GLU A 74 -5.25 11.07 20.30
C GLU A 74 -4.53 10.32 19.19
N ALA A 75 -4.79 9.01 19.09
CA ALA A 75 -4.19 8.18 18.05
C ALA A 75 -4.77 8.52 16.67
N LYS A 76 -6.07 8.80 16.58
CA LYS A 76 -6.71 9.22 15.32
C LYS A 76 -6.15 10.56 14.84
N ARG A 77 -5.94 11.54 15.75
CA ARG A 77 -5.29 12.81 15.37
C ARG A 77 -3.86 12.63 14.90
N LEU A 78 -3.06 11.86 15.63
CA LEU A 78 -1.68 11.57 15.23
C LEU A 78 -1.61 10.95 13.83
N LEU A 79 -2.43 9.95 13.57
CA LEU A 79 -2.47 9.30 12.26
C LEU A 79 -3.09 10.19 11.19
N GLY A 80 -4.04 11.05 11.56
CA GLY A 80 -4.59 12.06 10.68
C GLY A 80 -3.54 13.07 10.21
N GLU A 81 -2.70 13.57 11.13
CA GLU A 81 -1.58 14.45 10.79
C GLU A 81 -0.57 13.77 9.85
N ILE A 82 -0.22 12.50 10.14
CA ILE A 82 0.73 11.73 9.33
C ILE A 82 0.19 11.44 7.93
N SER A 83 -1.10 11.18 7.82
CA SER A 83 -1.77 10.79 6.57
C SER A 83 -2.46 11.95 5.86
N GLU A 84 -2.41 13.15 6.43
CA GLU A 84 -3.12 14.35 5.93
C GLU A 84 -4.63 14.14 5.73
N VAL A 85 -5.23 13.34 6.61
CA VAL A 85 -6.65 12.94 6.58
C VAL A 85 -7.36 13.41 7.83
N ASP A 86 -8.61 13.85 7.71
CA ASP A 86 -9.43 14.21 8.87
C ASP A 86 -9.52 13.01 9.84
N PRO A 87 -9.25 13.20 11.14
CA PRO A 87 -9.33 12.16 12.14
C PRO A 87 -10.68 11.41 12.18
N GLU A 88 -11.77 12.04 11.75
CA GLU A 88 -13.08 11.39 11.64
C GLU A 88 -13.11 10.27 10.58
N HIS A 89 -12.23 10.35 9.58
CA HIS A 89 -12.09 9.31 8.54
C HIS A 89 -11.06 8.24 8.89
N ILE A 90 -10.45 8.30 10.08
CA ILE A 90 -9.45 7.33 10.55
C ILE A 90 -10.12 6.21 11.34
N ILE A 91 -9.84 4.98 10.95
CA ILE A 91 -10.17 3.77 11.72
C ILE A 91 -8.89 3.02 12.02
N ILE A 92 -8.55 2.89 13.30
CA ILE A 92 -7.38 2.14 13.75
C ILE A 92 -7.81 0.69 13.97
N TYR A 93 -7.39 -0.18 13.04
CA TYR A 93 -7.83 -1.56 13.02
C TYR A 93 -6.79 -2.52 13.63
N GLY A 94 -5.51 -2.27 13.40
CA GLY A 94 -4.41 -3.11 13.86
C GLY A 94 -3.10 -2.77 13.15
N ASN A 95 -2.10 -3.61 13.32
CA ASN A 95 -0.75 -3.38 12.81
C ASN A 95 -0.42 -4.15 11.53
N SER A 96 -1.39 -4.79 10.90
CA SER A 96 -1.18 -5.55 9.66
C SER A 96 -2.12 -5.10 8.57
N SER A 97 -1.59 -4.36 7.58
CA SER A 97 -2.36 -3.92 6.42
C SER A 97 -2.96 -5.08 5.62
N LEU A 98 -2.26 -6.20 5.53
CA LEU A 98 -2.79 -7.40 4.85
C LEU A 98 -4.05 -7.96 5.52
N ASN A 99 -4.13 -7.92 6.85
CA ASN A 99 -5.35 -8.32 7.56
C ASN A 99 -6.50 -7.35 7.26
N VAL A 100 -6.22 -6.05 7.24
CA VAL A 100 -7.22 -5.02 6.90
C VAL A 100 -7.74 -5.22 5.48
N MET A 101 -6.86 -5.43 4.51
CA MET A 101 -7.22 -5.68 3.11
C MET A 101 -8.05 -6.94 2.96
N PHE A 102 -7.61 -8.04 3.59
CA PHE A 102 -8.35 -9.30 3.57
C PHE A 102 -9.74 -9.14 4.17
N ASP A 103 -9.85 -8.51 5.35
CA ASP A 103 -11.14 -8.31 6.02
C ASP A 103 -12.07 -7.41 5.22
N THR A 104 -11.53 -6.35 4.61
CA THR A 104 -12.31 -5.43 3.76
C THR A 104 -12.89 -6.17 2.55
N VAL A 105 -12.08 -6.97 1.86
CA VAL A 105 -12.56 -7.80 0.74
C VAL A 105 -13.55 -8.85 1.23
N ALA A 106 -13.27 -9.53 2.35
CA ALA A 106 -14.17 -10.52 2.94
C ALA A 106 -15.54 -9.93 3.29
N ARG A 107 -15.57 -8.74 3.87
CA ARG A 107 -16.84 -8.03 4.17
C ARG A 107 -17.59 -7.64 2.92
N SER A 108 -16.89 -7.11 1.91
CA SER A 108 -17.49 -6.80 0.61
C SER A 108 -18.07 -8.04 -0.05
N PHE A 109 -17.33 -9.16 0.05
CA PHE A 109 -17.75 -10.43 -0.51
C PHE A 109 -18.97 -11.03 0.19
N THR A 110 -19.05 -10.94 1.51
CA THR A 110 -20.12 -11.56 2.32
C THR A 110 -21.30 -10.66 2.60
N HIS A 111 -21.10 -9.36 2.77
CA HIS A 111 -22.13 -8.40 3.19
C HIS A 111 -22.44 -7.32 2.16
N GLY A 112 -21.57 -7.14 1.15
CA GLY A 112 -21.66 -6.04 0.19
C GLY A 112 -21.07 -4.73 0.71
N VAL A 113 -21.03 -3.72 -0.14
CA VAL A 113 -20.47 -2.40 0.13
C VAL A 113 -21.60 -1.38 0.06
N MET A 114 -21.76 -0.57 1.11
CA MET A 114 -22.75 0.52 1.17
C MET A 114 -24.17 0.10 0.71
N GLY A 115 -24.63 -1.05 1.16
CA GLY A 115 -25.96 -1.56 0.82
C GLY A 115 -26.10 -2.24 -0.55
N ASN A 116 -25.01 -2.32 -1.31
CA ASN A 116 -25.00 -3.07 -2.57
C ASN A 116 -24.98 -4.59 -2.33
N THR A 117 -25.32 -5.33 -3.38
CA THR A 117 -25.33 -6.80 -3.33
C THR A 117 -23.97 -7.36 -2.92
N PRO A 118 -23.94 -8.30 -1.94
CA PRO A 118 -22.70 -9.02 -1.59
C PRO A 118 -22.05 -9.65 -2.81
N TRP A 119 -20.74 -9.51 -2.94
CA TRP A 119 -20.03 -10.00 -4.14
C TRP A 119 -20.15 -11.50 -4.34
N CYS A 120 -20.29 -12.28 -3.26
CA CYS A 120 -20.54 -13.73 -3.36
C CYS A 120 -21.87 -14.10 -4.05
N LYS A 121 -22.79 -13.16 -4.22
CA LYS A 121 -24.08 -13.35 -4.90
C LYS A 121 -24.07 -12.86 -6.35
N LEU A 122 -22.95 -12.30 -6.80
CA LEU A 122 -22.77 -11.85 -8.18
C LEU A 122 -22.21 -13.00 -9.02
N ASP A 123 -22.63 -13.06 -10.28
CA ASP A 123 -22.14 -14.07 -11.22
C ASP A 123 -20.62 -13.94 -11.45
N LYS A 124 -20.11 -12.72 -11.39
CA LYS A 124 -18.70 -12.42 -11.64
C LYS A 124 -18.24 -11.19 -10.88
N VAL A 125 -17.05 -11.30 -10.31
CA VAL A 125 -16.31 -10.19 -9.68
C VAL A 125 -14.93 -10.13 -10.27
N LYS A 126 -14.45 -8.93 -10.57
CA LYS A 126 -13.13 -8.68 -11.16
C LYS A 126 -12.39 -7.60 -10.38
N PHE A 127 -11.07 -7.71 -10.38
CA PHE A 127 -10.16 -6.69 -9.85
C PHE A 127 -9.10 -6.31 -10.88
N LEU A 128 -8.78 -5.04 -10.93
CA LEU A 128 -7.62 -4.56 -11.67
C LEU A 128 -6.35 -4.76 -10.82
N CYS A 129 -5.36 -5.34 -11.42
CA CYS A 129 -4.10 -5.70 -10.78
C CYS A 129 -2.95 -5.07 -11.57
N PRO A 130 -2.44 -3.89 -11.18
CA PRO A 130 -1.25 -3.32 -11.76
C PRO A 130 -0.05 -4.25 -11.61
N VAL A 131 0.64 -4.53 -12.72
CA VAL A 131 1.74 -5.50 -12.78
C VAL A 131 2.97 -4.92 -13.48
N PRO A 132 4.17 -5.21 -12.94
CA PRO A 132 4.48 -5.91 -11.69
C PRO A 132 3.89 -5.21 -10.46
N GLY A 133 3.48 -5.96 -9.44
CA GLY A 133 2.83 -5.41 -8.25
C GLY A 133 3.07 -6.29 -7.01
N TYR A 134 2.50 -5.89 -5.89
CA TYR A 134 2.68 -6.63 -4.64
C TYR A 134 1.85 -7.92 -4.64
N ASP A 135 2.54 -9.05 -4.63
CA ASP A 135 1.96 -10.39 -4.78
C ASP A 135 0.93 -10.75 -3.71
N ARG A 136 1.02 -10.15 -2.52
CA ARG A 136 0.07 -10.40 -1.43
C ARG A 136 -1.33 -9.84 -1.72
N HIS A 137 -1.43 -8.70 -2.40
CA HIS A 137 -2.70 -8.19 -2.90
C HIS A 137 -3.37 -9.19 -3.84
N PHE A 138 -2.60 -9.70 -4.79
CA PHE A 138 -3.10 -10.68 -5.75
C PHE A 138 -3.53 -11.98 -5.07
N LYS A 139 -2.84 -12.35 -3.99
CA LYS A 139 -3.18 -13.55 -3.21
C LYS A 139 -4.52 -13.41 -2.48
N VAL A 140 -4.84 -12.22 -1.98
CA VAL A 140 -6.17 -11.95 -1.40
C VAL A 140 -7.25 -12.11 -2.49
N THR A 141 -7.01 -11.52 -3.67
CA THR A 141 -7.94 -11.60 -4.80
C THR A 141 -8.17 -13.05 -5.25
N GLU A 142 -7.09 -13.81 -5.40
CA GLU A 142 -7.12 -15.23 -5.75
C GLU A 142 -7.90 -16.07 -4.72
N PHE A 143 -7.69 -15.78 -3.43
CA PHE A 143 -8.33 -16.52 -2.33
C PHE A 143 -9.86 -16.47 -2.42
N PHE A 144 -10.42 -15.32 -2.82
CA PHE A 144 -11.87 -15.17 -3.00
C PHE A 144 -12.38 -15.58 -4.39
N GLY A 145 -11.53 -16.12 -5.25
CA GLY A 145 -11.91 -16.52 -6.61
C GLY A 145 -12.28 -15.34 -7.52
N ILE A 146 -11.79 -14.13 -7.20
CA ILE A 146 -12.03 -12.92 -7.97
C ILE A 146 -11.13 -12.94 -9.21
N GLU A 147 -11.68 -12.67 -10.38
CA GLU A 147 -10.91 -12.60 -11.63
C GLU A 147 -9.96 -11.39 -11.62
N MET A 148 -8.69 -11.63 -11.90
CA MET A 148 -7.67 -10.59 -11.96
C MET A 148 -7.41 -10.14 -13.39
N ILE A 149 -7.49 -8.84 -13.62
CA ILE A 149 -7.15 -8.21 -14.90
C ILE A 149 -5.83 -7.47 -14.71
N ASN A 150 -4.80 -7.91 -15.43
CA ASN A 150 -3.50 -7.25 -15.38
C ASN A 150 -3.54 -5.88 -16.07
N VAL A 151 -3.02 -4.87 -15.38
CA VAL A 151 -2.84 -3.51 -15.90
C VAL A 151 -1.34 -3.22 -15.96
N PRO A 152 -0.78 -2.82 -17.12
CA PRO A 152 0.63 -2.48 -17.21
C PRO A 152 1.01 -1.32 -16.29
N MET A 153 2.22 -1.40 -15.70
CA MET A 153 2.82 -0.32 -14.90
C MET A 153 3.87 0.44 -15.70
N SER A 154 3.93 1.75 -15.48
CA SER A 154 4.97 2.66 -15.94
C SER A 154 5.61 3.38 -14.74
N PRO A 155 6.72 4.13 -14.92
CA PRO A 155 7.27 4.98 -13.85
C PRO A 155 6.29 6.01 -13.27
N GLU A 156 5.26 6.39 -14.04
CA GLU A 156 4.22 7.34 -13.66
C GLU A 156 3.03 6.70 -12.94
N GLY A 157 2.99 5.37 -12.88
CA GLY A 157 1.88 4.59 -12.31
C GLY A 157 1.27 3.60 -13.31
N PRO A 158 0.06 3.06 -13.04
CA PRO A 158 -0.63 2.16 -13.94
C PRO A 158 -1.09 2.85 -15.22
N ASP A 159 -1.32 2.05 -16.28
CA ASP A 159 -1.94 2.52 -17.52
C ASP A 159 -3.36 3.02 -17.26
N MET A 160 -3.47 4.33 -17.03
CA MET A 160 -4.74 4.97 -16.68
C MET A 160 -5.75 4.98 -17.83
N ASP A 161 -5.32 4.95 -19.09
CA ASP A 161 -6.25 4.84 -20.23
C ASP A 161 -6.97 3.49 -20.19
N MET A 162 -6.24 2.44 -19.88
CA MET A 162 -6.81 1.11 -19.67
C MET A 162 -7.70 1.07 -18.42
N VAL A 163 -7.25 1.64 -17.29
CA VAL A 163 -8.02 1.67 -16.04
C VAL A 163 -9.36 2.38 -16.24
N GLU A 164 -9.36 3.61 -16.74
CA GLU A 164 -10.55 4.42 -16.95
C GLU A 164 -11.57 3.73 -17.87
N LYS A 165 -11.07 3.18 -18.99
CA LYS A 165 -11.92 2.44 -19.91
C LYS A 165 -12.59 1.24 -19.25
N LEU A 166 -11.80 0.37 -18.63
CA LEU A 166 -12.32 -0.86 -18.04
C LEU A 166 -13.29 -0.58 -16.89
N VAL A 167 -12.95 0.35 -16.01
CA VAL A 167 -13.77 0.71 -14.85
C VAL A 167 -15.10 1.35 -15.27
N SER A 168 -15.11 2.15 -16.33
CA SER A 168 -16.33 2.80 -16.81
C SER A 168 -17.25 1.88 -17.62
N GLU A 169 -16.72 0.81 -18.22
CA GLU A 169 -17.50 -0.09 -19.11
C GLU A 169 -17.96 -1.37 -18.42
N ASP A 170 -17.25 -1.87 -17.41
CA ASP A 170 -17.51 -3.18 -16.82
C ASP A 170 -17.94 -3.10 -15.34
N PRO A 171 -19.25 -3.25 -15.03
CA PRO A 171 -19.75 -3.22 -13.65
C PRO A 171 -19.33 -4.43 -12.80
N ALA A 172 -18.73 -5.47 -13.38
CA ALA A 172 -18.15 -6.57 -12.63
C ALA A 172 -16.81 -6.21 -11.98
N ILE A 173 -16.15 -5.12 -12.40
CA ILE A 173 -14.92 -4.63 -11.80
C ILE A 173 -15.25 -3.90 -10.50
N LYS A 174 -14.82 -4.47 -9.38
CA LYS A 174 -15.15 -4.01 -8.04
C LYS A 174 -14.00 -3.34 -7.31
N GLY A 175 -12.79 -3.46 -7.83
CA GLY A 175 -11.65 -2.85 -7.18
C GLY A 175 -10.38 -2.82 -8.01
N ILE A 176 -9.43 -2.03 -7.52
CA ILE A 176 -8.06 -1.93 -8.01
C ILE A 176 -7.11 -1.88 -6.84
N TRP A 177 -5.97 -2.59 -6.94
CA TRP A 177 -4.88 -2.50 -5.98
C TRP A 177 -3.89 -1.42 -6.40
N CYS A 178 -3.53 -0.54 -5.47
CA CYS A 178 -2.57 0.53 -5.72
C CYS A 178 -1.52 0.57 -4.60
N VAL A 179 -0.24 0.74 -4.98
CA VAL A 179 0.85 1.12 -4.08
C VAL A 179 1.45 2.41 -4.65
N PRO A 180 0.92 3.58 -4.24
CA PRO A 180 1.17 4.83 -4.95
C PRO A 180 2.58 5.38 -4.78
N LYS A 181 3.25 5.07 -3.66
CA LYS A 181 4.60 5.55 -3.35
C LYS A 181 5.54 4.38 -3.20
N TYR A 182 6.68 4.44 -3.89
CA TYR A 182 7.72 3.40 -3.89
C TYR A 182 7.18 2.01 -4.12
N SER A 183 6.36 1.85 -5.18
CA SER A 183 5.63 0.62 -5.49
C SER A 183 6.51 -0.62 -5.42
N ASN A 184 5.99 -1.68 -4.84
CA ASN A 184 6.69 -2.95 -4.75
C ASN A 184 6.29 -3.84 -5.96
N PRO A 185 7.23 -4.28 -6.83
CA PRO A 185 8.70 -4.29 -6.62
C PRO A 185 9.49 -3.16 -7.32
N GLN A 186 8.87 -2.27 -8.12
CA GLN A 186 9.62 -1.37 -9.01
C GLN A 186 10.14 -0.10 -8.32
N GLY A 187 9.60 0.29 -7.17
CA GLY A 187 9.94 1.54 -6.49
C GLY A 187 9.40 2.80 -7.18
N TYR A 188 8.38 2.67 -8.02
CA TYR A 188 7.74 3.80 -8.69
C TYR A 188 6.85 4.60 -7.73
N THR A 189 6.82 5.91 -7.90
CA THR A 189 5.85 6.81 -7.25
C THR A 189 4.88 7.32 -8.31
N TYR A 190 3.58 7.23 -8.05
CA TYR A 190 2.56 7.70 -8.99
C TYR A 190 2.70 9.21 -9.21
N SER A 191 2.58 9.64 -10.46
CA SER A 191 2.58 11.05 -10.77
C SER A 191 1.30 11.74 -10.29
N GLU A 192 1.39 13.05 -10.05
CA GLU A 192 0.23 13.88 -9.69
C GLU A 192 -0.93 13.71 -10.68
N GLU A 193 -0.62 13.63 -11.98
CA GLU A 193 -1.64 13.43 -13.01
C GLU A 193 -2.31 12.05 -12.86
N THR A 194 -1.55 11.00 -12.56
CA THR A 194 -2.10 9.67 -12.30
C THR A 194 -3.07 9.70 -11.11
N VAL A 195 -2.69 10.35 -10.01
CA VAL A 195 -3.54 10.48 -8.82
C VAL A 195 -4.81 11.26 -9.13
N LYS A 196 -4.71 12.39 -9.85
CA LYS A 196 -5.86 13.17 -10.30
C LYS A 196 -6.80 12.38 -11.22
N ARG A 197 -6.25 11.50 -12.06
CA ARG A 197 -7.06 10.60 -12.88
C ARG A 197 -7.80 9.57 -12.02
N PHE A 198 -7.18 9.02 -11.00
CA PHE A 198 -7.87 8.15 -10.03
C PHE A 198 -9.02 8.86 -9.33
N ALA A 199 -8.82 10.09 -8.87
CA ALA A 199 -9.86 10.91 -8.21
C ALA A 199 -11.07 11.20 -9.13
N ARG A 200 -10.85 11.23 -10.45
CA ARG A 200 -11.89 11.51 -11.46
C ARG A 200 -12.54 10.27 -12.06
N LEU A 201 -12.19 9.08 -11.60
CA LEU A 201 -12.77 7.83 -12.12
C LEU A 201 -14.30 7.86 -12.03
N LYS A 202 -14.95 7.31 -13.05
CA LYS A 202 -16.41 7.15 -13.11
C LYS A 202 -16.76 5.67 -13.24
N PRO A 203 -16.77 4.94 -12.14
CA PRO A 203 -17.01 3.51 -12.16
C PRO A 203 -18.43 3.18 -12.62
N ALA A 204 -18.58 2.17 -13.49
CA ALA A 204 -19.86 1.56 -13.79
C ALA A 204 -20.44 0.80 -12.58
N ALA A 205 -19.58 0.31 -11.69
CA ALA A 205 -19.98 -0.34 -10.45
C ALA A 205 -20.10 0.68 -9.30
N PRO A 206 -21.27 0.85 -8.65
CA PRO A 206 -21.44 1.79 -7.53
C PRO A 206 -20.67 1.37 -6.28
N ASP A 207 -20.28 0.12 -6.21
CA ASP A 207 -19.52 -0.49 -5.13
C ASP A 207 -18.04 -0.70 -5.47
N PHE A 208 -17.53 -0.04 -6.52
CA PHE A 208 -16.10 -0.02 -6.86
C PHE A 208 -15.30 0.63 -5.73
N ARG A 209 -14.08 0.10 -5.45
CA ARG A 209 -13.17 0.64 -4.44
C ARG A 209 -11.72 0.68 -4.94
N ILE A 210 -11.04 1.75 -4.61
CA ILE A 210 -9.59 1.88 -4.76
C ILE A 210 -8.96 1.44 -3.45
N TYR A 211 -8.15 0.37 -3.49
CA TYR A 211 -7.35 -0.08 -2.36
C TYR A 211 -6.00 0.60 -2.44
N TRP A 212 -5.87 1.70 -1.71
CA TRP A 212 -4.72 2.59 -1.74
C TRP A 212 -3.75 2.24 -0.62
N ASP A 213 -2.83 1.31 -0.90
CA ASP A 213 -1.83 0.83 0.07
C ASP A 213 -0.65 1.81 0.12
N ASN A 214 -0.77 2.82 0.98
CA ASN A 214 0.25 3.85 1.19
C ASN A 214 1.26 3.42 2.26
N ALA A 215 1.79 2.20 2.15
CA ALA A 215 2.70 1.59 3.12
C ALA A 215 3.99 2.40 3.36
N TYR A 216 4.38 3.23 2.40
CA TYR A 216 5.64 3.97 2.42
C TYR A 216 5.45 5.48 2.55
N SER A 217 4.29 5.96 2.99
CA SER A 217 3.96 7.38 3.09
C SER A 217 4.99 8.21 3.86
N VAL A 218 5.57 7.64 4.93
CA VAL A 218 6.57 8.31 5.80
C VAL A 218 8.00 7.83 5.58
N HIS A 219 8.25 6.98 4.58
CA HIS A 219 9.57 6.42 4.31
C HIS A 219 10.26 7.18 3.18
N HIS A 220 10.52 8.48 3.41
CA HIS A 220 11.17 9.33 2.41
C HIS A 220 12.58 8.80 2.09
N LEU A 221 12.90 8.66 0.81
CA LEU A 221 14.21 8.21 0.33
C LEU A 221 15.16 9.38 0.05
N TYR A 222 14.62 10.59 -0.15
CA TYR A 222 15.37 11.78 -0.54
C TYR A 222 14.99 12.95 0.35
N ASP A 223 16.00 13.69 0.83
CA ASP A 223 15.80 14.85 1.73
C ASP A 223 15.19 16.06 1.00
N ASP A 224 15.40 16.17 -0.32
CA ASP A 224 15.02 17.33 -1.12
C ASP A 224 13.65 17.19 -1.81
N GLU A 225 13.12 16.00 -1.89
CA GLU A 225 11.83 15.76 -2.47
C GLU A 225 10.76 15.97 -1.40
N LYS A 226 9.99 17.03 -1.55
CA LYS A 226 8.64 17.05 -1.00
C LYS A 226 7.87 15.97 -1.75
N ASP A 227 7.98 14.75 -1.26
CA ASP A 227 7.12 13.66 -1.65
C ASP A 227 5.69 14.08 -1.29
N GLN A 228 5.03 14.73 -2.25
CA GLN A 228 3.67 15.20 -2.09
C GLN A 228 2.81 13.96 -1.90
N ASP A 229 2.16 13.88 -0.76
CA ASP A 229 1.15 12.88 -0.51
C ASP A 229 -0.15 13.41 -1.13
N PHE A 230 -0.52 12.91 -2.29
CA PHE A 230 -1.75 13.30 -3.00
C PHE A 230 -2.98 12.52 -2.50
N LEU A 231 -2.93 11.99 -1.28
CA LEU A 231 -4.00 11.19 -0.73
C LEU A 231 -5.34 11.95 -0.69
N LEU A 232 -5.28 13.25 -0.41
CA LEU A 232 -6.47 14.12 -0.28
C LEU A 232 -7.26 14.24 -1.58
N GLU A 233 -6.62 14.19 -2.75
CA GLU A 233 -7.32 14.31 -4.03
C GLU A 233 -8.19 13.09 -4.38
N ILE A 234 -8.01 11.98 -3.68
CA ILE A 234 -8.81 10.75 -3.88
C ILE A 234 -10.01 10.71 -2.94
N LEU A 235 -9.96 11.46 -1.83
CA LEU A 235 -11.00 11.44 -0.80
C LEU A 235 -12.10 12.47 -1.04
N ASP A 236 -11.86 13.49 -1.87
CA ASP A 236 -12.83 14.51 -2.30
C ASP A 236 -13.67 14.01 -3.49
#